data_8ff76bbfbd322fd858dd6a00b0cc992c
#
_entry.id   8ff76bbfbd322fd858dd6a00b0cc992c
#
_cell.length_a   1.000
_cell.length_b   1.000
_cell.length_c   1.000
_cell.angle_alpha   90.00
_cell.angle_beta   90.00
_cell.angle_gamma   90.00
#
_symmetry.space_group_name_H-M   'P 1'
#
loop_
_entity.id
_entity.type
_entity.pdbx_description
1 polymer ?
#
loop_
_entity_poly.entity_id
_entity_poly.type
_entity_poly.pdbx_seq_one_letter_code
_entity_poly.pdbx_strand_id
1 'polypeptide(L)'
;AVLCRDYAVPELKDFMYAVGMLHDVGKFQESFVKRINGANIKVEHSGCGAIAAKEKYAVSPPMALMMEYCIAGHHSGIPNGGFPNDGSEQPTLCGRLKRDFEDFSEYKNELILPELNGLEWMKYLLGDCNNKMDHVIDKFAFLTRYAFSCLVDADSTDTADFCKERELPRKLKADFSACLQSVNDRLDSFVCKTELQKTRALLQQQAFQKEAQDAEIYLLNMP
;
A
#
# COMPACT_ATOMS: atom_id res chain seq x y z
N ALA A 1 -2.25 -2.45 -12.97
CA ALA A 1 -3.13 -3.54 -12.52
C ALA A 1 -2.40 -4.89 -12.48
N VAL A 2 -1.76 -5.32 -13.57
CA VAL A 2 -1.05 -6.62 -13.65
C VAL A 2 0.05 -6.71 -12.58
N LEU A 3 0.88 -5.68 -12.42
CA LEU A 3 1.92 -5.64 -11.39
C LEU A 3 1.35 -5.74 -9.98
N CYS A 4 0.24 -5.03 -9.69
CA CYS A 4 -0.42 -5.14 -8.38
C CYS A 4 -0.82 -6.59 -8.08
N ARG A 5 -1.38 -7.30 -9.07
CA ARG A 5 -1.73 -8.71 -8.95
C ARG A 5 -0.50 -9.60 -8.73
N ASP A 6 0.58 -9.32 -9.46
CA ASP A 6 1.79 -10.15 -9.42
C ASP A 6 2.58 -10.00 -8.11
N TYR A 7 2.46 -8.85 -7.44
CA TYR A 7 3.05 -8.60 -6.13
C TYR A 7 2.24 -9.19 -4.97
N ALA A 8 0.99 -9.54 -5.22
CA ALA A 8 0.08 -10.02 -4.21
C ALA A 8 0.23 -11.53 -3.92
N VAL A 9 -0.06 -11.89 -2.68
CA VAL A 9 -0.26 -13.30 -2.30
C VAL A 9 -1.44 -13.90 -3.08
N PRO A 10 -1.45 -15.22 -3.31
CA PRO A 10 -2.46 -15.87 -4.16
C PRO A 10 -3.91 -15.48 -3.84
N GLU A 11 -4.25 -15.38 -2.56
CA GLU A 11 -5.60 -15.10 -2.07
C GLU A 11 -6.08 -13.66 -2.36
N LEU A 12 -5.15 -12.73 -2.60
CA LEU A 12 -5.45 -11.32 -2.86
C LEU A 12 -5.21 -10.89 -4.31
N LYS A 13 -4.87 -11.79 -5.22
CA LYS A 13 -4.49 -11.44 -6.59
C LYS A 13 -5.59 -10.69 -7.34
N ASP A 14 -6.82 -11.22 -7.33
CA ASP A 14 -7.93 -10.59 -8.05
C ASP A 14 -8.38 -9.29 -7.38
N PHE A 15 -8.32 -9.24 -6.04
CA PHE A 15 -8.53 -8.03 -5.27
C PHE A 15 -7.52 -6.95 -5.67
N MET A 16 -6.23 -7.28 -5.70
CA MET A 16 -5.17 -6.34 -6.07
C MET A 16 -5.22 -5.95 -7.56
N TYR A 17 -5.68 -6.84 -8.43
CA TYR A 17 -5.94 -6.48 -9.81
C TYR A 17 -7.03 -5.41 -9.92
N ALA A 18 -8.14 -5.58 -9.17
CA ALA A 18 -9.21 -4.58 -9.11
C ALA A 18 -8.73 -3.23 -8.55
N VAL A 19 -7.94 -3.25 -7.48
CA VAL A 19 -7.32 -2.04 -6.89
C VAL A 19 -6.46 -1.33 -7.93
N GLY A 20 -5.61 -2.07 -8.64
CA GLY A 20 -4.75 -1.53 -9.68
C GLY A 20 -5.52 -1.02 -10.92
N MET A 21 -6.71 -1.55 -11.22
CA MET A 21 -7.57 -1.03 -12.28
C MET A 21 -8.24 0.29 -11.89
N LEU A 22 -8.57 0.44 -10.61
CA LEU A 22 -9.39 1.57 -10.13
C LEU A 22 -8.58 2.76 -9.63
N HIS A 23 -7.29 2.59 -9.24
CA HIS A 23 -6.57 3.64 -8.53
C HIS A 23 -6.50 4.98 -9.28
N ASP A 24 -6.46 4.92 -10.59
CA ASP A 24 -6.24 6.05 -11.48
C ASP A 24 -7.48 6.45 -12.33
N VAL A 25 -8.67 5.89 -12.07
CA VAL A 25 -9.87 6.24 -12.86
C VAL A 25 -10.25 7.72 -12.79
N GLY A 26 -9.79 8.44 -11.78
CA GLY A 26 -9.94 9.91 -11.74
C GLY A 26 -9.16 10.65 -12.82
N LYS A 27 -8.27 9.98 -13.56
CA LYS A 27 -7.60 10.54 -14.74
C LYS A 27 -8.52 10.70 -15.95
N PHE A 28 -9.71 10.10 -15.90
CA PHE A 28 -10.78 10.33 -16.89
C PHE A 28 -11.47 11.70 -16.76
N GLN A 29 -11.25 12.47 -15.69
CA GLN A 29 -11.74 13.84 -15.56
C GLN A 29 -11.22 14.75 -16.69
N GLU A 30 -12.05 15.60 -17.23
CA GLU A 30 -11.67 16.52 -18.33
C GLU A 30 -10.51 17.44 -17.92
N SER A 31 -10.52 17.93 -16.67
CA SER A 31 -9.44 18.75 -16.12
C SER A 31 -8.11 18.00 -16.09
N PHE A 32 -8.12 16.68 -15.81
CA PHE A 32 -6.90 15.87 -15.83
C PHE A 32 -6.35 15.74 -17.26
N VAL A 33 -7.22 15.53 -18.25
CA VAL A 33 -6.83 15.49 -19.66
C VAL A 33 -6.23 16.83 -20.11
N LYS A 34 -6.82 17.98 -19.69
CA LYS A 34 -6.26 19.31 -19.92
C LYS A 34 -4.88 19.48 -19.30
N ARG A 35 -4.67 18.94 -18.07
CA ARG A 35 -3.38 18.95 -17.38
C ARG A 35 -2.30 18.19 -18.16
N ILE A 36 -2.60 17.00 -18.64
CA ILE A 36 -1.65 16.20 -19.46
C ILE A 36 -1.27 16.98 -20.73
N ASN A 37 -2.21 17.72 -21.32
CA ASN A 37 -1.99 18.55 -22.50
C ASN A 37 -1.32 19.91 -22.19
N GLY A 38 -0.76 20.09 -20.99
CA GLY A 38 0.06 21.23 -20.62
C GLY A 38 -0.64 22.35 -19.85
N ALA A 39 -1.90 22.17 -19.45
CA ALA A 39 -2.57 23.15 -18.58
C ALA A 39 -1.96 23.11 -17.16
N ASN A 40 -1.62 24.30 -16.62
CA ASN A 40 -1.08 24.42 -15.26
C ASN A 40 -2.19 24.41 -14.22
N ILE A 41 -2.83 23.25 -14.04
CA ILE A 41 -3.91 23.03 -13.07
C ILE A 41 -3.57 21.85 -12.17
N LYS A 42 -3.99 21.92 -10.91
CA LYS A 42 -3.88 20.81 -9.96
C LYS A 42 -5.20 20.05 -9.93
N VAL A 43 -5.17 18.76 -10.23
CA VAL A 43 -6.37 17.91 -10.24
C VAL A 43 -6.17 16.78 -9.24
N GLU A 44 -7.12 16.62 -8.34
CA GLU A 44 -7.21 15.48 -7.43
C GLU A 44 -7.94 14.35 -8.15
N HIS A 45 -7.42 13.13 -8.11
CA HIS A 45 -7.97 11.98 -8.82
C HIS A 45 -8.08 10.70 -7.98
N SER A 46 -7.35 10.62 -6.88
CA SER A 46 -7.32 9.42 -6.05
C SER A 46 -8.67 9.13 -5.36
N GLY A 47 -9.42 10.19 -5.02
CA GLY A 47 -10.75 10.05 -4.44
C GLY A 47 -11.78 9.43 -5.41
N CYS A 48 -11.65 9.71 -6.71
CA CYS A 48 -12.52 9.12 -7.74
C CYS A 48 -12.44 7.59 -7.73
N GLY A 49 -11.22 7.04 -7.72
CA GLY A 49 -11.00 5.60 -7.69
C GLY A 49 -11.54 4.94 -6.42
N ALA A 50 -11.42 5.62 -5.28
CA ALA A 50 -11.98 5.15 -4.03
C ALA A 50 -13.53 5.12 -4.06
N ILE A 51 -14.16 6.15 -4.64
CA ILE A 51 -15.62 6.18 -4.85
C ILE A 51 -16.06 5.05 -5.80
N ALA A 52 -15.34 4.86 -6.91
CA ALA A 52 -15.64 3.79 -7.86
C ALA A 52 -15.53 2.39 -7.24
N ALA A 53 -14.52 2.16 -6.38
CA ALA A 53 -14.36 0.92 -5.63
C ALA A 53 -15.52 0.68 -4.67
N LYS A 54 -15.92 1.71 -3.93
CA LYS A 54 -17.08 1.67 -3.03
C LYS A 54 -18.36 1.29 -3.75
N GLU A 55 -18.63 1.92 -4.90
CA GLU A 55 -19.82 1.64 -5.71
C GLU A 55 -19.82 0.22 -6.26
N LYS A 56 -18.74 -0.19 -6.91
CA LYS A 56 -18.64 -1.50 -7.57
C LYS A 56 -18.70 -2.67 -6.59
N TYR A 57 -18.07 -2.53 -5.43
CA TYR A 57 -17.92 -3.61 -4.45
C TYR A 57 -18.75 -3.41 -3.17
N ALA A 58 -19.83 -2.63 -3.26
CA ALA A 58 -20.75 -2.33 -2.15
C ALA A 58 -21.35 -3.56 -1.45
N VAL A 59 -21.42 -4.70 -2.15
CA VAL A 59 -21.89 -5.98 -1.60
C VAL A 59 -21.01 -6.54 -0.49
N SER A 60 -19.77 -6.10 -0.40
CA SER A 60 -18.82 -6.46 0.67
C SER A 60 -18.18 -5.20 1.24
N PRO A 61 -18.85 -4.47 2.16
CA PRO A 61 -18.38 -3.19 2.68
C PRO A 61 -16.95 -3.21 3.27
N PRO A 62 -16.51 -4.24 4.01
CA PRO A 62 -15.14 -4.27 4.50
C PRO A 62 -14.10 -4.40 3.37
N MET A 63 -14.42 -5.14 2.30
CA MET A 63 -13.56 -5.27 1.12
C MET A 63 -13.46 -3.93 0.38
N ALA A 64 -14.60 -3.28 0.14
CA ALA A 64 -14.67 -1.96 -0.48
C ALA A 64 -13.89 -0.93 0.34
N LEU A 65 -14.06 -0.93 1.66
CA LEU A 65 -13.35 -0.02 2.57
C LEU A 65 -11.82 -0.18 2.49
N MET A 66 -11.32 -1.42 2.39
CA MET A 66 -9.87 -1.65 2.20
C MET A 66 -9.38 -1.04 0.88
N MET A 67 -10.15 -1.19 -0.21
CA MET A 67 -9.84 -0.55 -1.50
C MET A 67 -9.86 0.97 -1.38
N GLU A 68 -10.88 1.54 -0.72
CA GLU A 68 -11.01 3.00 -0.50
C GLU A 68 -9.76 3.55 0.18
N TYR A 69 -9.25 2.91 1.25
CA TYR A 69 -8.02 3.31 1.94
C TYR A 69 -6.79 3.27 1.04
N CYS A 70 -6.61 2.17 0.33
CA CYS A 70 -5.45 1.99 -0.55
C CYS A 70 -5.46 3.02 -1.67
N ILE A 71 -6.60 3.17 -2.35
CA ILE A 71 -6.72 4.04 -3.53
C ILE A 71 -6.68 5.51 -3.14
N ALA A 72 -7.44 5.92 -2.11
CA ALA A 72 -7.40 7.32 -1.67
C ALA A 72 -6.03 7.75 -1.15
N GLY A 73 -5.21 6.79 -0.72
CA GLY A 73 -3.90 7.03 -0.11
C GLY A 73 -2.70 6.96 -1.05
N HIS A 74 -2.81 6.41 -2.27
CA HIS A 74 -1.65 5.98 -3.05
C HIS A 74 -0.61 7.07 -3.36
N HIS A 75 -0.99 8.34 -3.38
CA HIS A 75 -0.06 9.48 -3.52
C HIS A 75 0.37 10.13 -2.21
N SER A 76 -0.31 9.91 -1.10
CA SER A 76 -0.11 10.70 0.12
C SER A 76 -0.02 9.86 1.41
N GLY A 77 -0.06 8.55 1.28
CA GLY A 77 -0.15 7.63 2.40
C GLY A 77 -1.60 7.32 2.81
N ILE A 78 -1.79 6.21 3.51
CA ILE A 78 -3.10 5.77 4.01
C ILE A 78 -3.67 6.86 4.93
N PRO A 79 -4.85 7.45 4.61
CA PRO A 79 -5.44 8.48 5.44
C PRO A 79 -6.01 7.91 6.75
N ASN A 80 -6.22 8.76 7.74
CA ASN A 80 -7.10 8.41 8.85
C ASN A 80 -8.55 8.26 8.35
N GLY A 81 -9.34 7.39 9.00
CA GLY A 81 -10.74 7.16 8.60
C GLY A 81 -11.60 8.42 8.65
N GLY A 82 -11.46 9.18 9.73
CA GLY A 82 -12.27 10.36 9.98
C GLY A 82 -13.64 10.01 10.55
N PHE A 83 -14.54 11.00 10.53
CA PHE A 83 -15.89 10.90 11.03
C PHE A 83 -16.90 11.18 9.90
N PRO A 84 -18.14 10.66 10.01
CA PRO A 84 -19.18 10.89 9.00
C PRO A 84 -19.53 12.37 8.78
N ASN A 85 -19.25 13.25 9.72
CA ASN A 85 -19.47 14.70 9.64
C ASN A 85 -18.25 15.50 9.18
N ASP A 86 -17.12 14.85 8.85
CA ASP A 86 -15.98 15.55 8.27
C ASP A 86 -16.38 16.24 6.96
N GLY A 87 -15.93 17.47 6.78
CA GLY A 87 -16.09 18.21 5.52
C GLY A 87 -15.09 17.75 4.46
N SER A 88 -15.30 18.16 3.21
CA SER A 88 -14.45 17.78 2.07
C SER A 88 -13.01 18.32 2.17
N GLU A 89 -12.78 19.34 2.99
CA GLU A 89 -11.46 19.91 3.26
C GLU A 89 -10.59 19.04 4.17
N GLN A 90 -11.21 18.13 4.95
CA GLN A 90 -10.48 17.26 5.86
C GLN A 90 -9.63 16.23 5.09
N PRO A 91 -8.37 15.96 5.53
CA PRO A 91 -7.50 14.98 4.87
C PRO A 91 -7.85 13.53 5.17
N THR A 92 -8.93 13.27 5.91
CA THR A 92 -9.42 11.94 6.27
C THR A 92 -10.05 11.22 5.07
N LEU A 93 -10.24 9.90 5.16
CA LEU A 93 -10.95 9.16 4.12
C LEU A 93 -12.37 9.70 3.93
N CYS A 94 -13.12 9.91 5.03
CA CYS A 94 -14.46 10.49 4.97
C CYS A 94 -14.50 11.85 4.28
N GLY A 95 -13.53 12.73 4.55
CA GLY A 95 -13.42 14.03 3.91
C GLY A 95 -13.06 13.91 2.42
N ARG A 96 -12.07 13.08 2.08
CA ARG A 96 -11.63 12.90 0.69
C ARG A 96 -12.75 12.37 -0.22
N LEU A 97 -13.59 11.47 0.27
CA LEU A 97 -14.73 10.92 -0.49
C LEU A 97 -15.88 11.92 -0.69
N LYS A 98 -15.88 13.05 0.00
CA LYS A 98 -16.87 14.12 -0.15
C LYS A 98 -16.39 15.28 -1.02
N ARG A 99 -15.18 15.19 -1.58
CA ARG A 99 -14.69 16.21 -2.50
C ARG A 99 -15.53 16.25 -3.74
N ASP A 100 -15.59 17.44 -4.34
CA ASP A 100 -16.27 17.61 -5.63
C ASP A 100 -15.32 17.17 -6.75
N PHE A 101 -15.77 16.21 -7.55
CA PHE A 101 -15.03 15.69 -8.69
C PHE A 101 -15.83 15.94 -9.97
N GLU A 102 -15.14 16.24 -11.06
CA GLU A 102 -15.75 16.22 -12.37
C GLU A 102 -16.20 14.80 -12.74
N ASP A 103 -17.03 14.67 -13.77
CA ASP A 103 -17.42 13.36 -14.26
C ASP A 103 -16.19 12.55 -14.73
N PHE A 104 -16.09 11.34 -14.23
CA PHE A 104 -15.07 10.37 -14.58
C PHE A 104 -15.67 9.01 -14.98
N SER A 105 -17.00 8.98 -15.25
CA SER A 105 -17.76 7.74 -15.47
C SER A 105 -17.33 6.99 -16.74
N GLU A 106 -16.61 7.62 -17.64
CA GLU A 106 -16.11 7.04 -18.90
C GLU A 106 -15.28 5.77 -18.68
N TYR A 107 -14.60 5.66 -17.53
CA TYR A 107 -13.87 4.44 -17.19
C TYR A 107 -14.73 3.18 -17.25
N LYS A 108 -16.05 3.27 -17.05
CA LYS A 108 -17.00 2.14 -17.11
C LYS A 108 -17.11 1.55 -18.52
N ASN A 109 -16.81 2.34 -19.56
CA ASN A 109 -16.79 1.90 -20.95
C ASN A 109 -15.44 1.28 -21.35
N GLU A 110 -14.37 1.68 -20.67
CA GLU A 110 -12.99 1.31 -20.99
C GLU A 110 -12.50 0.11 -20.17
N LEU A 111 -12.94 0.01 -18.90
CA LEU A 111 -12.43 -0.97 -17.96
C LEU A 111 -13.43 -2.09 -17.66
N ILE A 112 -12.96 -3.32 -17.81
CA ILE A 112 -13.69 -4.50 -17.34
C ILE A 112 -13.14 -4.90 -15.97
N LEU A 113 -13.90 -4.57 -14.93
CA LEU A 113 -13.51 -4.88 -13.55
C LEU A 113 -13.86 -6.33 -13.20
N PRO A 114 -12.98 -7.05 -12.49
CA PRO A 114 -13.26 -8.42 -12.09
C PRO A 114 -14.44 -8.49 -11.11
N GLU A 115 -15.18 -9.58 -11.17
CA GLU A 115 -16.14 -9.91 -10.12
C GLU A 115 -15.40 -10.56 -8.96
N LEU A 116 -15.58 -10.00 -7.76
CA LEU A 116 -14.92 -10.49 -6.55
C LEU A 116 -15.93 -11.21 -5.64
N ASN A 117 -15.52 -12.36 -5.13
CA ASN A 117 -16.33 -13.09 -4.17
C ASN A 117 -16.14 -12.53 -2.74
N GLY A 118 -17.03 -11.63 -2.34
CA GLY A 118 -16.98 -11.01 -1.02
C GLY A 118 -17.09 -12.00 0.14
N LEU A 119 -17.75 -13.14 -0.04
CA LEU A 119 -17.85 -14.18 0.99
C LEU A 119 -16.52 -14.91 1.18
N GLU A 120 -15.80 -15.23 0.11
CA GLU A 120 -14.47 -15.85 0.21
C GLU A 120 -13.48 -14.88 0.83
N TRP A 121 -13.53 -13.62 0.42
CA TRP A 121 -12.71 -12.58 1.02
C TRP A 121 -12.99 -12.42 2.52
N MET A 122 -14.26 -12.43 2.94
CA MET A 122 -14.63 -12.39 4.36
C MET A 122 -14.15 -13.62 5.12
N LYS A 123 -14.24 -14.82 4.53
CA LYS A 123 -13.67 -16.05 5.13
C LYS A 123 -12.16 -15.92 5.32
N TYR A 124 -11.46 -15.38 4.33
CA TYR A 124 -10.02 -15.12 4.43
C TYR A 124 -9.70 -14.12 5.55
N LEU A 125 -10.47 -13.03 5.67
CA LEU A 125 -10.30 -12.04 6.72
C LEU A 125 -10.56 -12.64 8.11
N LEU A 126 -11.59 -13.46 8.27
CA LEU A 126 -12.05 -13.97 9.58
C LEU A 126 -11.37 -15.29 9.98
N GLY A 127 -10.81 -16.06 9.04
CA GLY A 127 -10.43 -17.46 9.21
C GLY A 127 -9.54 -17.77 10.43
N ASP A 128 -8.60 -16.89 10.75
CA ASP A 128 -7.63 -17.10 11.84
C ASP A 128 -7.91 -16.23 13.07
N CYS A 129 -9.04 -15.54 13.10
CA CYS A 129 -9.32 -14.55 14.15
C CYS A 129 -10.04 -15.12 15.37
N ASN A 130 -10.38 -16.41 15.40
CA ASN A 130 -11.06 -17.09 16.51
C ASN A 130 -12.26 -16.30 17.06
N ASN A 131 -13.01 -15.61 16.19
CA ASN A 131 -14.15 -14.72 16.51
C ASN A 131 -13.82 -13.57 17.48
N LYS A 132 -12.55 -13.20 17.63
CA LYS A 132 -12.15 -12.03 18.42
C LYS A 132 -12.09 -10.81 17.52
N MET A 133 -12.90 -9.79 17.84
CA MET A 133 -12.99 -8.56 17.03
C MET A 133 -11.64 -7.84 16.91
N ASP A 134 -10.86 -7.77 17.98
CA ASP A 134 -9.54 -7.13 17.97
C ASP A 134 -8.61 -7.78 16.94
N HIS A 135 -8.59 -9.12 16.86
CA HIS A 135 -7.81 -9.83 15.84
C HIS A 135 -8.30 -9.54 14.41
N VAL A 136 -9.61 -9.36 14.22
CA VAL A 136 -10.18 -8.97 12.91
C VAL A 136 -9.70 -7.58 12.51
N ILE A 137 -9.74 -6.63 13.45
CA ILE A 137 -9.28 -5.26 13.24
C ILE A 137 -7.78 -5.23 12.91
N ASP A 138 -6.96 -5.94 13.68
CA ASP A 138 -5.52 -6.03 13.46
C ASP A 138 -5.19 -6.64 12.09
N LYS A 139 -5.87 -7.74 11.73
CA LYS A 139 -5.70 -8.39 10.43
C LYS A 139 -6.15 -7.48 9.29
N PHE A 140 -7.28 -6.80 9.44
CA PHE A 140 -7.76 -5.82 8.46
C PHE A 140 -6.74 -4.69 8.27
N ALA A 141 -6.23 -4.14 9.36
CA ALA A 141 -5.24 -3.07 9.32
C ALA A 141 -3.91 -3.54 8.68
N PHE A 142 -3.47 -4.76 8.98
CA PHE A 142 -2.30 -5.37 8.35
C PHE A 142 -2.50 -5.58 6.85
N LEU A 143 -3.61 -6.20 6.45
CA LEU A 143 -3.92 -6.46 5.04
C LEU A 143 -4.09 -5.17 4.24
N THR A 144 -4.65 -4.12 4.86
CA THR A 144 -4.76 -2.80 4.23
C THR A 144 -3.37 -2.22 3.92
N ARG A 145 -2.42 -2.30 4.87
CA ARG A 145 -1.04 -1.84 4.66
C ARG A 145 -0.31 -2.68 3.62
N TYR A 146 -0.52 -3.99 3.65
CA TYR A 146 0.04 -4.90 2.66
C TYR A 146 -0.47 -4.58 1.25
N ALA A 147 -1.78 -4.47 1.07
CA ALA A 147 -2.40 -4.12 -0.21
C ALA A 147 -1.95 -2.73 -0.70
N PHE A 148 -1.88 -1.77 0.19
CA PHE A 148 -1.35 -0.43 -0.10
C PHE A 148 0.11 -0.49 -0.60
N SER A 149 0.94 -1.26 0.05
CA SER A 149 2.35 -1.46 -0.34
C SER A 149 2.46 -2.07 -1.75
N CYS A 150 1.65 -3.10 -2.05
CA CYS A 150 1.60 -3.69 -3.40
C CYS A 150 1.16 -2.67 -4.47
N LEU A 151 0.19 -1.81 -4.16
CA LEU A 151 -0.28 -0.77 -5.08
C LEU A 151 0.80 0.26 -5.37
N VAL A 152 1.41 0.82 -4.31
CA VAL A 152 2.41 1.90 -4.45
C VAL A 152 3.67 1.39 -5.13
N ASP A 153 4.11 0.17 -4.82
CA ASP A 153 5.28 -0.44 -5.46
C ASP A 153 5.00 -0.71 -6.95
N ALA A 154 3.81 -1.20 -7.28
CA ALA A 154 3.40 -1.44 -8.67
C ALA A 154 3.30 -0.15 -9.48
N ASP A 155 2.70 0.91 -8.93
CA ASP A 155 2.56 2.22 -9.58
C ASP A 155 3.93 2.88 -9.81
N SER A 156 4.79 2.83 -8.78
CA SER A 156 6.16 3.36 -8.87
C SER A 156 7.01 2.61 -9.88
N THR A 157 6.88 1.28 -9.94
CA THR A 157 7.63 0.44 -10.88
C THR A 157 7.18 0.70 -12.32
N ASP A 158 5.87 0.72 -12.57
CA ASP A 158 5.29 1.00 -13.90
C ASP A 158 5.73 2.37 -14.42
N THR A 159 5.65 3.39 -13.56
CA THR A 159 6.12 4.75 -13.88
C THR A 159 7.63 4.78 -14.17
N ALA A 160 8.43 4.07 -13.37
CA ALA A 160 9.88 4.02 -13.59
C ALA A 160 10.25 3.27 -14.87
N ASP A 161 9.56 2.19 -15.20
CA ASP A 161 9.75 1.44 -16.46
C ASP A 161 9.43 2.33 -17.66
N PHE A 162 8.29 3.04 -17.60
CA PHE A 162 7.89 3.98 -18.65
C PHE A 162 8.90 5.11 -18.84
N CYS A 163 9.35 5.76 -17.74
CA CYS A 163 10.28 6.89 -17.81
C CYS A 163 11.70 6.50 -18.26
N LYS A 164 12.12 5.25 -18.04
CA LYS A 164 13.47 4.77 -18.37
C LYS A 164 13.53 4.06 -19.71
N GLU A 165 12.40 3.90 -20.40
CA GLU A 165 12.26 3.13 -21.62
C GLU A 165 12.86 1.71 -21.52
N ARG A 166 12.88 1.16 -20.30
CA ARG A 166 13.37 -0.20 -20.04
C ARG A 166 12.62 -0.81 -18.85
N GLU A 167 12.35 -2.09 -18.95
CA GLU A 167 11.83 -2.85 -17.83
C GLU A 167 12.87 -2.95 -16.70
N LEU A 168 12.45 -2.64 -15.47
CA LEU A 168 13.25 -2.92 -14.29
C LEU A 168 13.24 -4.44 -14.03
N PRO A 169 14.37 -5.01 -13.56
CA PRO A 169 14.39 -6.43 -13.22
C PRO A 169 13.45 -6.70 -12.04
N ARG A 170 12.33 -7.38 -12.32
CA ARG A 170 11.24 -7.64 -11.35
C ARG A 170 11.57 -8.75 -10.35
N LYS A 171 12.65 -9.48 -10.56
CA LYS A 171 13.14 -10.54 -9.67
C LYS A 171 14.63 -10.35 -9.45
N LEU A 172 14.98 -9.39 -8.60
CA LEU A 172 16.32 -9.38 -8.02
C LEU A 172 16.38 -10.58 -7.05
N LYS A 173 17.16 -11.59 -7.41
CA LYS A 173 17.63 -12.55 -6.40
C LYS A 173 18.62 -11.77 -5.53
N ALA A 174 18.14 -11.25 -4.41
CA ALA A 174 19.02 -10.66 -3.43
C ALA A 174 19.94 -11.76 -2.89
N ASP A 175 21.25 -11.57 -3.02
CA ASP A 175 22.22 -12.35 -2.27
C ASP A 175 22.25 -11.79 -0.83
N PHE A 176 21.41 -12.37 0.02
CA PHE A 176 21.33 -11.93 1.42
C PHE A 176 22.64 -12.11 2.17
N SER A 177 23.48 -13.08 1.79
CA SER A 177 24.80 -13.28 2.40
C SER A 177 25.73 -12.13 2.04
N ALA A 178 25.76 -11.71 0.78
CA ALA A 178 26.53 -10.54 0.35
C ALA A 178 26.02 -9.24 0.99
N CYS A 179 24.69 -9.09 1.10
CA CYS A 179 24.07 -7.95 1.79
C CYS A 179 24.49 -7.91 3.28
N LEU A 180 24.40 -9.04 3.98
CA LEU A 180 24.80 -9.15 5.38
C LEU A 180 26.29 -8.83 5.56
N GLN A 181 27.16 -9.37 4.68
CA GLN A 181 28.58 -9.06 4.70
C GLN A 181 28.82 -7.56 4.54
N SER A 182 28.17 -6.91 3.58
CA SER A 182 28.29 -5.46 3.37
C SER A 182 27.86 -4.64 4.59
N VAL A 183 26.80 -5.07 5.30
CA VAL A 183 26.37 -4.44 6.56
C VAL A 183 27.42 -4.63 7.64
N ASN A 184 27.95 -5.83 7.81
CA ASN A 184 28.99 -6.12 8.82
C ASN A 184 30.26 -5.32 8.54
N ASP A 185 30.74 -5.31 7.30
CA ASP A 185 31.91 -4.51 6.90
C ASP A 185 31.72 -3.03 7.20
N ARG A 186 30.52 -2.51 6.97
CA ARG A 186 30.17 -1.12 7.31
C ARG A 186 30.20 -0.88 8.80
N LEU A 187 29.66 -1.79 9.61
CA LEU A 187 29.63 -1.69 11.06
C LEU A 187 31.07 -1.75 11.64
N ASP A 188 31.90 -2.65 11.16
CA ASP A 188 33.27 -2.82 11.55
C ASP A 188 34.14 -1.60 11.17
N SER A 189 33.73 -0.83 10.17
CA SER A 189 34.41 0.40 9.77
C SER A 189 34.24 1.56 10.76
N PHE A 190 33.31 1.47 11.72
CA PHE A 190 33.08 2.54 12.69
C PHE A 190 34.11 2.52 13.81
N VAL A 191 34.83 3.64 13.98
CA VAL A 191 35.77 3.83 15.11
C VAL A 191 35.02 4.40 16.32
N CYS A 192 34.84 3.57 17.34
CA CYS A 192 34.19 3.98 18.58
C CYS A 192 35.14 4.81 19.46
N LYS A 193 34.91 6.12 19.52
CA LYS A 193 35.78 7.08 20.27
C LYS A 193 35.26 7.38 21.68
N THR A 194 33.96 7.22 21.93
CA THR A 194 33.35 7.53 23.22
C THR A 194 32.81 6.28 23.90
N GLU A 195 32.67 6.31 25.23
CA GLU A 195 32.05 5.19 25.97
C GLU A 195 30.64 4.87 25.50
N LEU A 196 29.86 5.89 25.16
CA LEU A 196 28.52 5.69 24.59
C LEU A 196 28.56 4.92 23.25
N GLN A 197 29.52 5.25 22.38
CA GLN A 197 29.70 4.54 21.10
C GLN A 197 30.11 3.08 21.31
N LYS A 198 31.01 2.82 22.28
CA LYS A 198 31.43 1.46 22.65
C LYS A 198 30.23 0.65 23.18
N THR A 199 29.44 1.26 24.08
CA THR A 199 28.23 0.61 24.62
C THR A 199 27.23 0.29 23.53
N ARG A 200 26.98 1.20 22.58
CA ARG A 200 26.11 0.97 21.45
C ARG A 200 26.59 -0.17 20.54
N ALA A 201 27.89 -0.21 20.25
CA ALA A 201 28.50 -1.28 19.46
C ALA A 201 28.37 -2.65 20.15
N LEU A 202 28.58 -2.70 21.47
CA LEU A 202 28.38 -3.92 22.24
C LEU A 202 26.93 -4.42 22.21
N LEU A 203 25.96 -3.53 22.44
CA LEU A 203 24.53 -3.88 22.41
C LEU A 203 24.10 -4.35 21.01
N GLN A 204 24.61 -3.72 19.97
CA GLN A 204 24.38 -4.11 18.60
C GLN A 204 24.92 -5.51 18.31
N GLN A 205 26.16 -5.80 18.74
CA GLN A 205 26.75 -7.12 18.60
C GLN A 205 25.94 -8.19 19.35
N GLN A 206 25.46 -7.90 20.56
CA GLN A 206 24.60 -8.80 21.32
C GLN A 206 23.28 -9.05 20.61
N ALA A 207 22.67 -8.03 19.99
CA ALA A 207 21.43 -8.18 19.21
C ALA A 207 21.64 -9.09 17.99
N PHE A 208 22.75 -8.95 17.28
CA PHE A 208 23.09 -9.81 16.12
C PHE A 208 23.44 -11.25 16.49
N GLN A 209 23.96 -11.48 17.69
CA GLN A 209 24.27 -12.84 18.17
C GLN A 209 23.04 -13.61 18.65
N LYS A 210 21.88 -12.95 18.75
CA LYS A 210 20.63 -13.59 19.14
C LYS A 210 20.11 -14.39 17.93
N GLU A 211 20.31 -15.70 17.94
CA GLU A 211 19.75 -16.58 16.94
C GLU A 211 18.23 -16.74 17.18
N ALA A 212 17.43 -16.43 16.14
CA ALA A 212 16.03 -16.78 16.12
C ALA A 212 15.88 -18.26 15.71
N GLN A 213 15.26 -19.08 16.55
CA GLN A 213 14.94 -20.48 16.23
C GLN A 213 13.66 -20.59 15.41
N ASP A 214 12.74 -19.62 15.59
CA ASP A 214 11.48 -19.47 14.88
C ASP A 214 11.24 -18.00 14.52
N ALA A 215 10.19 -17.71 13.77
CA ALA A 215 9.80 -16.34 13.48
C ALA A 215 9.33 -15.64 14.75
N GLU A 216 10.17 -14.77 15.30
CA GLU A 216 9.94 -14.03 16.55
C GLU A 216 10.02 -12.53 16.32
N ILE A 217 9.32 -11.76 17.17
CA ILE A 217 9.43 -10.32 17.23
C ILE A 217 10.28 -9.97 18.45
N TYR A 218 11.42 -9.32 18.23
CA TYR A 218 12.29 -8.83 19.28
C TYR A 218 12.00 -7.36 19.57
N LEU A 219 11.79 -7.03 20.85
CA LEU A 219 11.69 -5.65 21.30
C LEU A 219 13.08 -5.21 21.78
N LEU A 220 13.68 -4.25 21.06
CA LEU A 220 14.94 -3.65 21.46
C LEU A 220 14.67 -2.37 22.26
N ASN A 221 14.83 -2.45 23.58
CA ASN A 221 14.69 -1.29 24.46
C ASN A 221 16.08 -0.76 24.79
N MET A 222 16.50 0.28 24.07
CA MET A 222 17.78 0.93 24.28
C MET A 222 17.60 2.35 24.83
N PRO A 223 18.46 2.83 25.76
CA PRO A 223 18.42 4.19 26.25
C PRO A 223 18.81 5.24 25.21
#